data_e6f846998d9d7e753db43e19d02dd2bc
#
_entry.id   e6f846998d9d7e753db43e19d02dd2bc
#
_cell.length_a   1.000
_cell.length_b   1.000
_cell.length_c   1.000
_cell.angle_alpha   90.00
_cell.angle_beta   90.00
_cell.angle_gamma   90.00
#
_symmetry.space_group_name_H-M   'P 1'
#
loop_
_entity.id
_entity.type
_entity.pdbx_description
1 polymer ?
#
loop_
_entity_poly.entity_id
_entity_poly.type
_entity_poly.pdbx_seq_one_letter_code
_entity_poly.pdbx_strand_id
1 'polypeptide(L)'
;LAITAIISNNSFDDYVNESTLLMDNNTMILMMIFQLIATVFSVWIFQRFINRESFLSIGLDFNQYKDDFISGLLLGAGFISTGFGVLYFLNLIEVVSVQISYLDQLIYILLFIIVSLNEEIAMRGYILKNLCESFNKYIALIFSSMVFMLMHIGNPNISVLSVINLFLAGIFLGIYCIHKNNLW
;
A
#
# COMPACT_ATOMS: atom_id res chain seq x y z
N LEU A 1 -5.82 14.44 8.67
CA LEU A 1 -7.15 14.21 9.28
C LEU A 1 -7.01 12.96 10.14
N ALA A 2 -6.69 13.12 11.44
CA ALA A 2 -6.70 12.01 12.37
C ALA A 2 -8.18 11.74 12.73
N ILE A 3 -8.76 10.69 12.15
CA ILE A 3 -10.07 10.19 12.54
C ILE A 3 -9.81 9.12 13.57
N THR A 4 -10.07 9.42 14.84
CA THR A 4 -10.01 8.43 15.90
C THR A 4 -11.38 7.77 16.00
N ALA A 5 -11.51 6.55 15.48
CA ALA A 5 -12.70 5.73 15.71
C ALA A 5 -12.60 5.13 17.11
N ILE A 6 -13.42 5.59 18.03
CA ILE A 6 -13.56 4.96 19.35
C ILE A 6 -14.62 3.86 19.22
N ILE A 7 -14.14 2.62 19.11
CA ILE A 7 -14.98 1.44 19.32
C ILE A 7 -15.08 1.27 20.84
N SER A 8 -16.28 1.44 21.40
CA SER A 8 -16.50 1.33 22.84
C SER A 8 -16.35 -0.10 23.31
N ASN A 9 -15.12 -0.47 23.71
CA ASN A 9 -14.86 -1.63 24.54
C ASN A 9 -13.65 -1.34 25.42
N ASN A 10 -13.79 -1.45 26.73
CA ASN A 10 -12.80 -1.14 27.77
C ASN A 10 -11.48 -1.93 27.67
N SER A 11 -11.33 -2.81 26.70
CA SER A 11 -10.08 -3.53 26.40
C SER A 11 -9.17 -2.84 25.37
N PHE A 12 -9.64 -1.75 24.72
CA PHE A 12 -8.86 -1.08 23.68
C PHE A 12 -7.77 -0.17 24.28
N ASP A 13 -8.07 0.51 25.38
CA ASP A 13 -7.11 1.40 26.05
C ASP A 13 -5.94 0.63 26.68
N ASP A 14 -6.17 -0.59 27.14
CA ASP A 14 -5.10 -1.45 27.66
C ASP A 14 -4.18 -1.96 26.54
N TYR A 15 -4.72 -2.32 25.38
CA TYR A 15 -3.94 -2.73 24.21
C TYR A 15 -3.16 -1.58 23.58
N VAL A 16 -3.71 -0.37 23.57
CA VAL A 16 -3.03 0.83 23.05
C VAL A 16 -1.84 1.20 23.94
N ASN A 17 -1.96 1.04 25.26
CA ASN A 17 -0.86 1.33 26.20
C ASN A 17 0.27 0.30 26.18
N GLU A 18 0.00 -0.97 25.83
CA GLU A 18 1.01 -2.03 25.79
C GLU A 18 1.71 -2.16 24.43
N SER A 19 1.05 -1.76 23.33
CA SER A 19 1.62 -1.87 21.97
C SER A 19 2.33 -0.61 21.49
N THR A 20 2.26 0.49 22.21
CA THR A 20 2.89 1.74 21.83
C THR A 20 4.28 1.89 22.44
N LEU A 21 5.22 1.09 22.02
CA LEU A 21 6.47 1.70 21.56
C LEU A 21 6.06 2.57 20.35
N LEU A 22 5.44 3.73 20.63
CA LEU A 22 5.21 4.78 19.63
C LEU A 22 6.59 5.17 19.13
N MET A 23 6.99 4.56 18.02
CA MET A 23 8.14 5.07 17.30
C MET A 23 7.82 6.52 16.98
N ASP A 24 8.71 7.40 17.38
CA ASP A 24 8.68 8.80 16.98
C ASP A 24 8.52 8.88 15.46
N ASN A 25 7.71 9.82 14.97
CA ASN A 25 7.43 10.01 13.55
C ASN A 25 8.73 10.04 12.71
N ASN A 26 9.80 10.64 13.23
CA ASN A 26 11.09 10.67 12.56
C ASN A 26 11.72 9.28 12.40
N THR A 27 11.61 8.44 13.41
CA THR A 27 12.10 7.05 13.38
C THR A 27 11.31 6.22 12.38
N MET A 28 9.98 6.40 12.32
CA MET A 28 9.14 5.72 11.32
C MET A 28 9.51 6.12 9.89
N ILE A 29 9.64 7.42 9.62
CA ILE A 29 10.07 7.92 8.30
C ILE A 29 11.43 7.35 7.92
N LEU A 30 12.39 7.36 8.83
CA LEU A 30 13.73 6.85 8.59
C LEU A 30 13.70 5.36 8.23
N MET A 31 12.96 4.54 8.99
CA MET A 31 12.80 3.12 8.70
C MET A 31 12.17 2.88 7.32
N MET A 32 11.12 3.62 6.96
CA MET A 32 10.45 3.48 5.66
C MET A 32 11.36 3.90 4.50
N ILE A 33 12.19 4.93 4.69
CA ILE A 33 13.21 5.33 3.70
C ILE A 33 14.26 4.23 3.54
N PHE A 34 14.79 3.67 4.62
CA PHE A 34 15.74 2.56 4.54
C PHE A 34 15.13 1.34 3.86
N GLN A 35 13.87 1.00 4.16
CA GLN A 35 13.15 -0.08 3.50
C GLN A 35 13.01 0.18 2.00
N LEU A 36 12.61 1.39 1.60
CA LEU A 36 12.51 1.75 0.18
C LEU A 36 13.86 1.65 -0.53
N ILE A 37 14.94 2.14 0.08
CA ILE A 37 16.30 2.04 -0.48
C ILE A 37 16.69 0.57 -0.64
N ALA A 38 16.45 -0.27 0.37
CA ALA A 38 16.75 -1.70 0.32
C ALA A 38 15.96 -2.42 -0.78
N THR A 39 14.66 -2.10 -0.93
CA THR A 39 13.80 -2.65 -1.97
C THR A 39 14.29 -2.23 -3.37
N VAL A 40 14.50 -0.94 -3.59
CA VAL A 40 14.99 -0.41 -4.87
C VAL A 40 16.33 -1.02 -5.23
N PHE A 41 17.26 -1.11 -4.28
CA PHE A 41 18.57 -1.69 -4.48
C PHE A 41 18.48 -3.19 -4.80
N SER A 42 17.66 -3.94 -4.08
CA SER A 42 17.44 -5.38 -4.33
C SER A 42 16.84 -5.61 -5.72
N VAL A 43 15.77 -4.89 -6.04
CA VAL A 43 15.12 -5.00 -7.36
C VAL A 43 16.08 -4.58 -8.48
N TRP A 44 16.90 -3.52 -8.27
CA TRP A 44 17.91 -3.12 -9.23
C TRP A 44 18.97 -4.21 -9.48
N ILE A 45 19.47 -4.87 -8.41
CA ILE A 45 20.40 -5.98 -8.53
C ILE A 45 19.78 -7.12 -9.35
N PHE A 46 18.56 -7.54 -8.99
CA PHE A 46 17.91 -8.65 -9.68
C PHE A 46 17.60 -8.31 -11.14
N GLN A 47 17.08 -7.10 -11.43
CA GLN A 47 16.86 -6.66 -12.81
C GLN A 47 18.17 -6.63 -13.60
N ARG A 48 19.24 -6.07 -13.03
CA ARG A 48 20.52 -5.90 -13.74
C ARG A 48 21.26 -7.20 -13.99
N PHE A 49 21.32 -8.10 -13.00
CA PHE A 49 22.19 -9.27 -13.04
C PHE A 49 21.46 -10.57 -13.36
N ILE A 50 20.21 -10.72 -12.99
CA ILE A 50 19.41 -11.92 -13.24
C ILE A 50 18.60 -11.75 -14.51
N ASN A 51 17.72 -10.75 -14.57
CA ASN A 51 16.85 -10.52 -15.73
C ASN A 51 17.61 -9.88 -16.91
N ARG A 52 18.74 -9.20 -16.62
CA ARG A 52 19.56 -8.47 -17.61
C ARG A 52 18.78 -7.34 -18.31
N GLU A 53 17.85 -6.75 -17.60
CA GLU A 53 17.01 -5.64 -18.05
C GLU A 53 17.40 -4.33 -17.36
N SER A 54 16.86 -3.20 -17.87
CA SER A 54 16.98 -1.89 -17.21
C SER A 54 16.06 -1.82 -16.01
N PHE A 55 16.42 -1.04 -14.98
CA PHE A 55 15.54 -0.82 -13.82
C PHE A 55 14.20 -0.17 -14.22
N LEU A 56 14.20 0.72 -15.22
CA LEU A 56 12.98 1.38 -15.69
C LEU A 56 11.98 0.41 -16.34
N SER A 57 12.45 -0.74 -16.81
CA SER A 57 11.58 -1.76 -17.43
C SER A 57 10.51 -2.32 -16.49
N ILE A 58 10.66 -2.14 -15.15
CA ILE A 58 9.64 -2.55 -14.19
C ILE A 58 8.33 -1.76 -14.28
N GLY A 59 8.24 -0.77 -15.19
CA GLY A 59 7.04 0.02 -15.40
C GLY A 59 7.07 1.41 -14.76
N LEU A 60 8.26 1.99 -14.58
CA LEU A 60 8.44 3.33 -14.00
C LEU A 60 8.38 4.47 -15.02
N ASP A 61 8.04 4.23 -16.28
CA ASP A 61 7.86 5.29 -17.26
C ASP A 61 6.61 6.11 -16.96
N PHE A 62 6.81 7.34 -16.50
CA PHE A 62 5.74 8.24 -16.12
C PHE A 62 5.19 9.06 -17.29
N ASN A 63 6.01 9.34 -18.31
CA ASN A 63 5.67 10.34 -19.32
C ASN A 63 4.41 10.03 -20.13
N GLN A 64 4.15 8.75 -20.40
CA GLN A 64 3.00 8.29 -21.16
C GLN A 64 1.77 7.99 -20.30
N TYR A 65 1.91 8.00 -18.96
CA TYR A 65 0.90 7.52 -18.01
C TYR A 65 0.41 8.58 -17.01
N LYS A 66 0.60 9.86 -17.34
CA LYS A 66 0.18 10.97 -16.47
C LYS A 66 -1.33 10.99 -16.23
N ASP A 67 -2.11 10.71 -17.26
CA ASP A 67 -3.58 10.70 -17.16
C ASP A 67 -4.05 9.47 -16.35
N ASP A 68 -3.37 8.35 -16.51
CA ASP A 68 -3.65 7.14 -15.73
C ASP A 68 -3.32 7.38 -14.23
N PHE A 69 -2.21 8.07 -13.93
CA PHE A 69 -1.85 8.45 -12.56
C PHE A 69 -2.90 9.37 -11.91
N ILE A 70 -3.35 10.40 -12.63
CA ILE A 70 -4.41 11.31 -12.13
C ILE A 70 -5.71 10.53 -11.92
N SER A 71 -6.07 9.67 -12.86
CA SER A 71 -7.26 8.81 -12.75
C SER A 71 -7.17 7.87 -11.55
N GLY A 72 -5.99 7.29 -11.28
CA GLY A 72 -5.73 6.47 -10.11
C GLY A 72 -5.90 7.23 -8.79
N LEU A 73 -5.38 8.47 -8.71
CA LEU A 73 -5.56 9.33 -7.54
C LEU A 73 -7.05 9.63 -7.29
N LEU A 74 -7.81 9.96 -8.34
CA LEU A 74 -9.24 10.25 -8.23
C LEU A 74 -10.03 9.00 -7.81
N LEU A 75 -9.71 7.84 -8.38
CA LEU A 75 -10.32 6.56 -8.00
C LEU A 75 -10.01 6.22 -6.54
N GLY A 76 -8.76 6.33 -6.11
CA GLY A 76 -8.36 6.06 -4.73
C GLY A 76 -9.08 6.99 -3.74
N ALA A 77 -9.11 8.29 -4.02
CA ALA A 77 -9.86 9.26 -3.22
C ALA A 77 -11.37 8.92 -3.17
N GLY A 78 -11.94 8.53 -4.33
CA GLY A 78 -13.34 8.10 -4.43
C GLY A 78 -13.64 6.87 -3.58
N PHE A 79 -12.80 5.83 -3.63
CA PHE A 79 -12.97 4.63 -2.82
C PHE A 79 -12.90 4.91 -1.32
N ILE A 80 -11.89 5.68 -0.88
CA ILE A 80 -11.74 6.03 0.54
C ILE A 80 -12.93 6.87 1.01
N SER A 81 -13.33 7.89 0.23
CA SER A 81 -14.47 8.76 0.58
C SER A 81 -15.79 7.99 0.62
N THR A 82 -16.01 7.09 -0.33
CA THR A 82 -17.21 6.24 -0.37
C THR A 82 -17.23 5.27 0.80
N GLY A 83 -16.12 4.59 1.08
CA GLY A 83 -16.00 3.68 2.22
C GLY A 83 -16.26 4.40 3.54
N PHE A 84 -15.64 5.55 3.76
CA PHE A 84 -15.89 6.39 4.92
C PHE A 84 -17.37 6.80 5.01
N GLY A 85 -17.95 7.29 3.90
CA GLY A 85 -19.35 7.68 3.85
C GLY A 85 -20.31 6.56 4.21
N VAL A 86 -20.09 5.35 3.65
CA VAL A 86 -20.91 4.17 3.98
C VAL A 86 -20.84 3.83 5.48
N LEU A 87 -19.64 3.78 6.04
CA LEU A 87 -19.46 3.49 7.47
C LEU A 87 -20.12 4.54 8.36
N TYR A 88 -20.01 5.81 7.98
CA TYR A 88 -20.63 6.93 8.70
C TYR A 88 -22.16 6.87 8.64
N PHE A 89 -22.75 6.66 7.47
CA PHE A 89 -24.21 6.57 7.32
C PHE A 89 -24.81 5.33 7.98
N LEU A 90 -24.04 4.25 8.10
CA LEU A 90 -24.46 3.05 8.83
C LEU A 90 -24.22 3.16 10.34
N ASN A 91 -23.78 4.32 10.85
CA ASN A 91 -23.44 4.55 12.26
C ASN A 91 -22.40 3.56 12.81
N LEU A 92 -21.49 3.05 11.95
CA LEU A 92 -20.41 2.17 12.34
C LEU A 92 -19.15 2.93 12.77
N ILE A 93 -19.07 4.23 12.43
CA ILE A 93 -18.03 5.16 12.87
C ILE A 93 -18.66 6.50 13.25
N GLU A 94 -18.05 7.18 14.22
CA GLU A 94 -18.46 8.50 14.69
C GLU A 94 -17.29 9.47 14.58
N VAL A 95 -17.54 10.69 14.09
CA VAL A 95 -16.53 11.76 14.03
C VAL A 95 -16.55 12.52 15.36
N VAL A 96 -15.62 12.17 16.24
CA VAL A 96 -15.53 12.78 17.59
C VAL A 96 -14.93 14.18 17.55
N SER A 97 -13.85 14.36 16.76
CA SER A 97 -13.21 15.66 16.59
C SER A 97 -12.41 15.71 15.29
N VAL A 98 -12.22 16.91 14.77
CA VAL A 98 -11.35 17.14 13.60
C VAL A 98 -10.24 18.10 14.03
N GLN A 99 -9.03 17.56 14.16
CA GLN A 99 -7.83 18.36 14.42
C GLN A 99 -7.01 18.44 13.13
N ILE A 100 -6.70 19.66 12.70
CA ILE A 100 -5.91 19.91 11.50
C ILE A 100 -4.53 20.41 11.92
N SER A 101 -3.53 19.55 11.80
CA SER A 101 -2.13 19.91 11.87
C SER A 101 -1.53 19.75 10.46
N TYR A 102 -1.17 20.85 9.84
CA TYR A 102 -0.62 20.83 8.47
C TYR A 102 0.69 20.06 8.39
N LEU A 103 1.52 20.13 9.45
CA LEU A 103 2.79 19.41 9.50
C LEU A 103 2.57 17.91 9.56
N ASP A 104 1.69 17.45 10.45
CA ASP A 104 1.38 16.02 10.57
C ASP A 104 0.77 15.47 9.28
N GLN A 105 -0.12 16.23 8.64
CA GLN A 105 -0.70 15.82 7.35
C GLN A 105 0.37 15.66 6.27
N LEU A 106 1.32 16.59 6.19
CA LEU A 106 2.44 16.50 5.23
C LEU A 106 3.31 15.27 5.51
N ILE A 107 3.59 15.00 6.77
CA ILE A 107 4.35 13.81 7.22
C ILE A 107 3.63 12.53 6.80
N TYR A 108 2.32 12.39 7.06
CA TYR A 108 1.56 11.21 6.68
C TYR A 108 1.46 11.03 5.17
N ILE A 109 1.26 12.11 4.40
CA ILE A 109 1.28 12.04 2.93
C ILE A 109 2.63 11.51 2.44
N LEU A 110 3.75 12.03 2.97
CA LEU A 110 5.08 11.55 2.62
C LEU A 110 5.27 10.08 2.96
N LEU A 111 4.86 9.65 4.16
CA LEU A 111 4.92 8.25 4.58
C LEU A 111 4.13 7.35 3.62
N PHE A 112 2.90 7.71 3.28
CA PHE A 112 2.08 6.91 2.37
C PHE A 112 2.67 6.84 0.96
N ILE A 113 3.29 7.91 0.45
CA ILE A 113 4.01 7.89 -0.83
C ILE A 113 5.18 6.90 -0.77
N ILE A 114 6.00 6.94 0.29
CA ILE A 114 7.15 6.06 0.46
C ILE A 114 6.70 4.58 0.54
N VAL A 115 5.69 4.29 1.34
CA VAL A 115 5.13 2.93 1.49
C VAL A 115 4.57 2.43 0.15
N SER A 116 3.75 3.25 -0.51
CA SER A 116 3.14 2.91 -1.81
C SER A 116 4.21 2.61 -2.86
N LEU A 117 5.24 3.46 -2.98
CA LEU A 117 6.35 3.20 -3.91
C LEU A 117 7.09 1.91 -3.58
N ASN A 118 7.35 1.66 -2.30
CA ASN A 118 8.01 0.43 -1.86
C ASN A 118 7.22 -0.82 -2.26
N GLU A 119 5.92 -0.82 -2.01
CA GLU A 119 5.04 -1.94 -2.32
C GLU A 119 4.87 -2.12 -3.84
N GLU A 120 4.63 -1.04 -4.58
CA GLU A 120 4.43 -1.13 -6.04
C GLU A 120 5.69 -1.59 -6.77
N ILE A 121 6.87 -1.08 -6.41
CA ILE A 121 8.15 -1.50 -7.00
C ILE A 121 8.40 -2.98 -6.73
N ALA A 122 8.20 -3.45 -5.49
CA ALA A 122 8.44 -4.84 -5.13
C ALA A 122 7.39 -5.78 -5.76
N MET A 123 6.11 -5.47 -5.56
CA MET A 123 5.03 -6.42 -5.87
C MET A 123 4.62 -6.38 -7.34
N ARG A 124 4.40 -5.20 -7.90
CA ARG A 124 3.91 -5.07 -9.29
C ARG A 124 5.07 -4.92 -10.27
N GLY A 125 6.06 -4.10 -9.91
CA GLY A 125 7.23 -3.88 -10.75
C GLY A 125 8.12 -5.10 -10.90
N TYR A 126 8.33 -5.86 -9.83
CA TYR A 126 9.24 -7.00 -9.86
C TYR A 126 8.51 -8.35 -9.78
N ILE A 127 7.79 -8.65 -8.70
CA ILE A 127 7.22 -9.99 -8.48
C ILE A 127 6.17 -10.33 -9.54
N LEU A 128 5.15 -9.49 -9.74
CA LEU A 128 4.09 -9.75 -10.70
C LEU A 128 4.63 -9.84 -12.13
N LYS A 129 5.53 -8.93 -12.51
CA LYS A 129 6.15 -8.94 -13.84
C LYS A 129 6.88 -10.26 -14.11
N ASN A 130 7.76 -10.69 -13.21
CA ASN A 130 8.50 -11.96 -13.38
C ASN A 130 7.56 -13.18 -13.38
N LEU A 131 6.50 -13.16 -12.59
CA LEU A 131 5.48 -14.22 -12.63
C LEU A 131 4.76 -14.26 -13.98
N CYS A 132 4.48 -13.11 -14.60
CA CYS A 132 3.86 -13.05 -15.92
C CYS A 132 4.73 -13.62 -17.04
N GLU A 133 6.06 -13.68 -16.87
CA GLU A 133 6.95 -14.33 -17.83
C GLU A 133 6.86 -15.87 -17.79
N SER A 134 6.50 -16.44 -16.63
CA SER A 134 6.45 -17.89 -16.42
C SER A 134 5.04 -18.46 -16.42
N PHE A 135 4.04 -17.64 -16.10
CA PHE A 135 2.63 -18.05 -15.94
C PHE A 135 1.70 -17.19 -16.79
N ASN A 136 0.49 -17.70 -17.03
CA ASN A 136 -0.59 -16.86 -17.54
C ASN A 136 -0.81 -15.65 -16.60
N LYS A 137 -1.02 -14.46 -17.19
CA LYS A 137 -1.13 -13.19 -16.46
C LYS A 137 -2.15 -13.20 -15.30
N TYR A 138 -3.25 -13.94 -15.42
CA TYR A 138 -4.25 -14.06 -14.35
C TYR A 138 -3.80 -14.97 -13.21
N ILE A 139 -3.08 -16.05 -13.55
CA ILE A 139 -2.46 -16.92 -12.55
C ILE A 139 -1.35 -16.15 -11.82
N ALA A 140 -0.51 -15.43 -12.55
CA ALA A 140 0.51 -14.56 -12.00
C ALA A 140 -0.08 -13.52 -11.04
N LEU A 141 -1.21 -12.90 -11.41
CA LEU A 141 -1.93 -11.94 -10.59
C LEU A 141 -2.41 -12.57 -9.26
N ILE A 142 -2.99 -13.76 -9.30
CA ILE A 142 -3.43 -14.48 -8.10
C ILE A 142 -2.24 -14.75 -7.18
N PHE A 143 -1.15 -15.32 -7.71
CA PHE A 143 0.05 -15.61 -6.90
C PHE A 143 0.68 -14.35 -6.32
N SER A 144 0.82 -13.28 -7.10
CA SER A 144 1.33 -11.99 -6.61
C SER A 144 0.45 -11.43 -5.50
N SER A 145 -0.88 -11.52 -5.65
CA SER A 145 -1.83 -11.05 -4.62
C SER A 145 -1.77 -11.90 -3.34
N MET A 146 -1.53 -13.21 -3.46
CA MET A 146 -1.28 -14.07 -2.30
C MET A 146 0.01 -13.66 -1.58
N VAL A 147 1.10 -13.41 -2.32
CA VAL A 147 2.35 -12.94 -1.71
C VAL A 147 2.14 -11.59 -1.01
N PHE A 148 1.44 -10.65 -1.65
CA PHE A 148 1.11 -9.36 -1.04
C PHE A 148 0.35 -9.52 0.28
N MET A 149 -0.68 -10.34 0.29
CA MET A 149 -1.45 -10.68 1.49
C MET A 149 -0.56 -11.31 2.58
N LEU A 150 0.28 -12.29 2.21
CA LEU A 150 1.17 -13.00 3.14
C LEU A 150 2.18 -12.06 3.81
N MET A 151 2.71 -11.08 3.10
CA MET A 151 3.62 -10.08 3.67
C MET A 151 2.97 -9.21 4.75
N HIS A 152 1.63 -9.14 4.78
CA HIS A 152 0.87 -8.35 5.74
C HIS A 152 0.33 -9.16 6.92
N ILE A 153 0.47 -10.50 6.92
CA ILE A 153 -0.05 -11.35 8.02
C ILE A 153 0.59 -11.02 9.38
N GLY A 154 1.82 -10.50 9.39
CA GLY A 154 2.51 -10.06 10.59
C GLY A 154 2.04 -8.72 11.17
N ASN A 155 1.10 -8.04 10.52
CA ASN A 155 0.60 -6.76 11.03
C ASN A 155 -0.21 -6.96 12.32
N PRO A 156 -0.15 -6.01 13.28
CA PRO A 156 -0.97 -6.07 14.48
C PRO A 156 -2.46 -6.03 14.13
N ASN A 157 -3.28 -6.69 14.93
CA ASN A 157 -4.75 -6.71 14.81
C ASN A 157 -5.29 -7.25 13.49
N ILE A 158 -4.56 -8.14 12.81
CA ILE A 158 -5.02 -8.74 11.57
C ILE A 158 -6.20 -9.69 11.82
N SER A 159 -7.26 -9.53 11.05
CA SER A 159 -8.46 -10.39 11.09
C SER A 159 -8.59 -11.16 9.77
N VAL A 160 -9.45 -12.18 9.75
CA VAL A 160 -9.76 -12.92 8.53
C VAL A 160 -10.29 -11.98 7.44
N LEU A 161 -11.12 -11.00 7.82
CA LEU A 161 -11.63 -9.99 6.87
C LEU A 161 -10.51 -9.12 6.31
N SER A 162 -9.54 -8.72 7.16
CA SER A 162 -8.36 -7.97 6.73
C SER A 162 -7.53 -8.77 5.71
N VAL A 163 -7.33 -10.06 5.94
CA VAL A 163 -6.62 -10.96 5.03
C VAL A 163 -7.31 -11.03 3.67
N ILE A 164 -8.63 -11.21 3.65
CA ILE A 164 -9.43 -11.21 2.41
C ILE A 164 -9.30 -9.86 1.69
N ASN A 165 -9.43 -8.75 2.41
CA ASN A 165 -9.32 -7.42 1.83
C ASN A 165 -7.93 -7.16 1.24
N LEU A 166 -6.84 -7.60 1.90
CA LEU A 166 -5.49 -7.49 1.38
C LEU A 166 -5.29 -8.30 0.09
N PHE A 167 -5.85 -9.51 0.04
CA PHE A 167 -5.81 -10.31 -1.18
C PHE A 167 -6.56 -9.62 -2.34
N LEU A 168 -7.78 -9.13 -2.08
CA LEU A 168 -8.59 -8.41 -3.08
C LEU A 168 -7.92 -7.10 -3.52
N ALA A 169 -7.29 -6.37 -2.60
CA ALA A 169 -6.49 -5.18 -2.91
C ALA A 169 -5.30 -5.54 -3.81
N GLY A 170 -4.62 -6.66 -3.54
CA GLY A 170 -3.57 -7.19 -4.40
C GLY A 170 -4.03 -7.44 -5.82
N ILE A 171 -5.21 -8.07 -6.00
CA ILE A 171 -5.83 -8.29 -7.31
C ILE A 171 -6.18 -6.95 -7.96
N PHE A 172 -6.87 -6.06 -7.24
CA PHE A 172 -7.34 -4.78 -7.77
C PHE A 172 -6.19 -3.91 -8.30
N LEU A 173 -5.13 -3.77 -7.51
CA LEU A 173 -3.96 -2.98 -7.90
C LEU A 173 -3.15 -3.68 -9.02
N GLY A 174 -3.05 -5.00 -8.98
CA GLY A 174 -2.29 -5.74 -9.99
C GLY A 174 -3.01 -5.88 -11.35
N ILE A 175 -4.35 -5.79 -11.39
CA ILE A 175 -5.09 -5.94 -12.65
C ILE A 175 -4.77 -4.83 -13.65
N TYR A 176 -4.55 -3.62 -13.17
CA TYR A 176 -4.08 -2.52 -14.01
C TYR A 176 -2.71 -2.83 -14.61
N CYS A 177 -1.78 -3.26 -13.76
CA CYS A 177 -0.40 -3.55 -14.16
C CYS A 177 -0.30 -4.63 -15.26
N ILE A 178 -1.09 -5.71 -15.17
CA ILE A 178 -1.09 -6.78 -16.19
C ILE A 178 -1.67 -6.37 -17.55
N HIS A 179 -2.37 -5.23 -17.62
CA HIS A 179 -2.94 -4.72 -18.88
C HIS A 179 -2.11 -3.56 -19.46
N LYS A 180 -1.52 -2.74 -18.64
CA LYS A 180 -0.76 -1.54 -19.06
C LYS A 180 0.75 -1.74 -19.05
N ASN A 181 1.28 -2.76 -18.35
CA ASN A 181 2.71 -2.99 -18.11
C ASN A 181 3.40 -1.76 -17.49
N ASN A 182 2.70 -1.04 -16.63
CA ASN A 182 3.17 0.18 -15.99
C ASN A 182 2.63 0.27 -14.56
N LEU A 183 3.32 1.01 -13.68
CA LEU A 183 2.97 1.19 -12.27
C LEU A 183 2.11 2.44 -12.00
N TRP A 184 2.05 3.38 -12.96
CA TRP A 184 1.34 4.66 -12.81
C TRP A 184 -0.11 4.62 -13.28
#